data_ee24607ef8b9bd2597a3b5df6cdbc052
#
_entry.id   ee24607ef8b9bd2597a3b5df6cdbc052
#
_cell.length_a   1.000
_cell.length_b   1.000
_cell.length_c   1.000
_cell.angle_alpha   90.00
_cell.angle_beta   90.00
_cell.angle_gamma   90.00
#
_symmetry.space_group_name_H-M   'P 1'
#
loop_
_entity.id
_entity.type
_entity.pdbx_description
1 polymer ?
#
loop_
_entity_poly.entity_id
_entity_poly.type
_entity_poly.pdbx_seq_one_letter_code
_entity_poly.pdbx_strand_id
1 'polypeptide(L)'
;FLSSRLSKAKETANVFQTIFQSDILKTKIEEITGKPLEGTVSASVISETNLIVLTGKANTPMAAFNTVSSVYKNYRYITDYSFEDTVMYVLRSATVPFTPDNSISFSGTVKRTVPVISAFALALIVFLSVMRDTVKTEAAVKEYLLLDVFATVYHERKNKTLKSFLKRRVKRVFINDPLTNKIYIEAFKKIAVKLEFLRDKSNKKVFVIASTNENEGKTTVAVNTAITLTQNGNRVLLIDLDLRKPSVWRFFPSIDYSEGKQQISDIIKSSSLRSVDIALDKDSGLFILGGKKSVAHSSEYLSKDRLPHLVEKLASQFDFIIIDTSPYALISDSEIIAKVSDGVILVVKQDNSTVDALNDTISSLSRSAPVIGCIFNDVKTLPGFITGE
;
A
#
# COMPACT_ATOMS: atom_id res chain seq x y z
N PHE A 1 -16.67 -57.47 60.84
CA PHE A 1 -15.42 -56.93 61.47
C PHE A 1 -14.59 -56.10 60.45
N LEU A 2 -14.41 -56.53 59.22
CA LEU A 2 -13.64 -55.77 58.19
C LEU A 2 -14.41 -54.54 57.70
N SER A 3 -15.71 -54.66 57.44
CA SER A 3 -16.54 -53.58 56.95
C SER A 3 -16.65 -52.38 57.91
N SER A 4 -16.75 -52.70 59.23
CA SER A 4 -16.82 -51.63 60.24
C SER A 4 -15.49 -50.89 60.43
N ARG A 5 -14.35 -51.62 60.30
CA ARG A 5 -13.03 -50.97 60.30
C ARG A 5 -12.80 -50.10 59.12
N LEU A 6 -13.25 -50.50 57.91
CA LEU A 6 -13.15 -49.68 56.66
C LEU A 6 -14.05 -48.46 56.71
N SER A 7 -15.27 -48.62 57.27
CA SER A 7 -16.19 -47.50 57.47
C SER A 7 -15.60 -46.42 58.40
N LYS A 8 -15.00 -46.86 59.51
CA LYS A 8 -14.37 -45.99 60.50
C LYS A 8 -13.13 -45.28 59.91
N ALA A 9 -12.32 -46.00 59.11
CA ALA A 9 -11.17 -45.44 58.44
C ALA A 9 -11.57 -44.38 57.36
N LYS A 10 -12.68 -44.60 56.64
CA LYS A 10 -13.25 -43.67 55.70
C LYS A 10 -13.78 -42.38 56.38
N GLU A 11 -14.48 -42.54 57.50
CA GLU A 11 -14.96 -41.45 58.33
C GLU A 11 -13.77 -40.56 58.80
N THR A 12 -12.74 -41.21 59.30
CA THR A 12 -11.48 -40.53 59.71
C THR A 12 -10.84 -39.81 58.56
N ALA A 13 -10.78 -40.41 57.40
CA ALA A 13 -10.23 -39.74 56.20
C ALA A 13 -10.99 -38.47 55.82
N ASN A 14 -12.33 -38.44 55.93
CA ASN A 14 -13.15 -37.23 55.67
C ASN A 14 -12.87 -36.13 56.72
N VAL A 15 -12.66 -36.51 57.98
CA VAL A 15 -12.28 -35.51 59.01
C VAL A 15 -10.91 -34.91 58.69
N PHE A 16 -9.92 -35.74 58.33
CA PHE A 16 -8.60 -35.21 57.91
C PHE A 16 -8.67 -34.37 56.65
N GLN A 17 -9.54 -34.70 55.70
CA GLN A 17 -9.79 -33.82 54.52
C GLN A 17 -10.19 -32.43 54.95
N THR A 18 -11.11 -32.31 55.91
CA THR A 18 -11.58 -31.03 56.45
C THR A 18 -10.46 -30.30 57.19
N ILE A 19 -9.67 -31.02 57.99
CA ILE A 19 -8.51 -30.44 58.70
C ILE A 19 -7.49 -29.87 57.72
N PHE A 20 -7.14 -30.57 56.65
CA PHE A 20 -6.17 -30.13 55.67
C PHE A 20 -6.60 -28.90 54.88
N GLN A 21 -7.91 -28.67 54.78
CA GLN A 21 -8.48 -27.50 54.12
C GLN A 21 -8.77 -26.34 55.08
N SER A 22 -8.60 -26.56 56.37
CA SER A 22 -8.97 -25.54 57.37
C SER A 22 -7.97 -24.41 57.44
N ASP A 23 -8.50 -23.19 57.62
CA ASP A 23 -7.68 -22.00 57.84
C ASP A 23 -6.92 -22.07 59.17
N ILE A 24 -7.43 -22.85 60.17
CA ILE A 24 -6.78 -23.09 61.47
C ILE A 24 -5.42 -23.78 61.27
N LEU A 25 -5.37 -24.83 60.43
CA LEU A 25 -4.11 -25.50 60.12
C LEU A 25 -3.14 -24.57 59.39
N LYS A 26 -3.64 -23.76 58.45
CA LYS A 26 -2.83 -22.79 57.73
C LYS A 26 -2.21 -21.76 58.66
N THR A 27 -3.01 -21.12 59.50
CA THR A 27 -2.53 -20.13 60.48
C THR A 27 -1.52 -20.75 61.44
N LYS A 28 -1.76 -22.00 61.91
CA LYS A 28 -0.84 -22.67 62.82
C LYS A 28 0.50 -23.02 62.17
N ILE A 29 0.49 -23.41 60.90
CA ILE A 29 1.71 -23.64 60.13
C ILE A 29 2.49 -22.34 59.92
N GLU A 30 1.83 -21.23 59.65
CA GLU A 30 2.43 -19.90 59.49
C GLU A 30 3.09 -19.44 60.81
N GLU A 31 2.43 -19.67 61.96
CA GLU A 31 3.00 -19.40 63.30
C GLU A 31 4.27 -20.24 63.56
N ILE A 32 4.25 -21.55 63.25
CA ILE A 32 5.37 -22.45 63.49
C ILE A 32 6.54 -22.19 62.54
N THR A 33 6.25 -21.92 61.29
CA THR A 33 7.30 -21.77 60.26
C THR A 33 7.81 -20.34 60.16
N GLY A 34 7.11 -19.35 60.75
CA GLY A 34 7.44 -17.92 60.66
C GLY A 34 7.33 -17.36 59.27
N LYS A 35 6.70 -18.07 58.34
CA LYS A 35 6.56 -17.67 56.95
C LYS A 35 5.12 -17.87 56.46
N PRO A 36 4.55 -16.95 55.70
CA PRO A 36 3.24 -17.16 55.12
C PRO A 36 3.26 -18.30 54.08
N LEU A 37 2.18 -19.04 53.98
CA LEU A 37 1.99 -20.04 52.96
C LEU A 37 1.58 -19.39 51.67
N GLU A 38 2.49 -19.37 50.67
CA GLU A 38 2.30 -18.70 49.36
C GLU A 38 1.31 -19.43 48.44
N GLY A 39 0.64 -20.47 48.90
CA GLY A 39 -0.27 -21.29 48.10
C GLY A 39 -1.53 -21.72 48.83
N THR A 40 -2.40 -22.42 48.13
CA THR A 40 -3.60 -23.06 48.65
C THR A 40 -3.47 -24.57 48.56
N VAL A 41 -4.00 -25.29 49.57
CA VAL A 41 -4.09 -26.73 49.55
C VAL A 41 -5.53 -27.16 49.44
N SER A 42 -5.79 -28.10 48.56
CA SER A 42 -7.05 -28.85 48.51
C SER A 42 -6.80 -30.31 48.84
N ALA A 43 -7.69 -30.89 49.63
CA ALA A 43 -7.66 -32.29 49.98
C ALA A 43 -8.92 -32.99 49.43
N SER A 44 -8.75 -34.19 48.89
CA SER A 44 -9.88 -35.01 48.41
C SER A 44 -9.68 -36.48 48.85
N VAL A 45 -10.75 -37.09 49.31
CA VAL A 45 -10.75 -38.53 49.62
C VAL A 45 -11.13 -39.29 48.35
N ILE A 46 -10.36 -40.32 48.00
CA ILE A 46 -10.69 -41.17 46.87
C ILE A 46 -11.88 -42.07 47.28
N SER A 47 -12.94 -42.02 46.44
CA SER A 47 -14.19 -42.77 46.70
C SER A 47 -13.92 -44.20 47.03
N GLU A 48 -14.66 -44.70 48.05
CA GLU A 48 -14.58 -46.08 48.58
C GLU A 48 -13.21 -46.48 49.19
N THR A 49 -12.35 -45.52 49.52
CA THR A 49 -11.04 -45.75 50.13
C THR A 49 -10.81 -44.84 51.34
N ASN A 50 -9.71 -45.12 52.07
CA ASN A 50 -9.21 -44.25 53.14
C ASN A 50 -8.00 -43.37 52.64
N LEU A 51 -7.85 -43.21 51.32
CA LEU A 51 -6.76 -42.49 50.75
C LEU A 51 -7.13 -40.99 50.54
N ILE A 52 -6.23 -40.12 50.96
CA ILE A 52 -6.37 -38.68 50.80
C ILE A 52 -5.36 -38.20 49.80
N VAL A 53 -5.81 -37.44 48.81
CA VAL A 53 -4.96 -36.73 47.84
C VAL A 53 -4.88 -35.28 48.24
N LEU A 54 -3.66 -34.79 48.49
CA LEU A 54 -3.37 -33.39 48.73
C LEU A 54 -2.85 -32.76 47.44
N THR A 55 -3.49 -31.66 47.01
CA THR A 55 -3.08 -30.90 45.86
C THR A 55 -2.77 -29.48 46.28
N GLY A 56 -1.55 -29.01 45.98
CA GLY A 56 -1.13 -27.63 46.21
C GLY A 56 -1.14 -26.79 44.95
N LYS A 57 -1.64 -25.57 45.04
CA LYS A 57 -1.58 -24.56 43.97
C LYS A 57 -0.88 -23.32 44.48
N ALA A 58 0.11 -22.85 43.74
CA ALA A 58 0.84 -21.59 44.04
C ALA A 58 1.40 -21.00 42.74
N ASN A 59 1.92 -19.79 42.84
CA ASN A 59 2.46 -19.05 41.69
C ASN A 59 3.81 -19.62 41.19
N THR A 60 4.52 -20.37 42.04
CA THR A 60 5.79 -21.00 41.64
C THR A 60 5.77 -22.48 41.95
N PRO A 61 6.50 -23.33 41.20
CA PRO A 61 6.61 -24.77 41.47
C PRO A 61 7.11 -25.10 42.89
N MET A 62 8.07 -24.31 43.36
CA MET A 62 8.66 -24.51 44.70
C MET A 62 7.69 -24.09 45.80
N ALA A 63 6.92 -23.01 45.63
CA ALA A 63 5.89 -22.59 46.57
C ALA A 63 4.78 -23.64 46.68
N ALA A 64 4.32 -24.22 45.57
CA ALA A 64 3.32 -25.30 45.56
C ALA A 64 3.83 -26.56 46.32
N PHE A 65 5.07 -26.97 46.07
CA PHE A 65 5.73 -28.06 46.78
C PHE A 65 5.84 -27.77 48.28
N ASN A 66 6.34 -26.59 48.66
CA ASN A 66 6.52 -26.19 50.05
C ASN A 66 5.18 -26.14 50.79
N THR A 67 4.13 -25.65 50.14
CA THR A 67 2.78 -25.58 50.72
C THR A 67 2.25 -26.97 51.08
N VAL A 68 2.28 -27.92 50.16
CA VAL A 68 1.84 -29.31 50.43
C VAL A 68 2.73 -29.98 51.48
N SER A 69 4.05 -29.80 51.37
CA SER A 69 5.01 -30.40 52.30
C SER A 69 4.85 -29.86 53.69
N SER A 70 4.60 -28.56 53.88
CA SER A 70 4.38 -27.94 55.19
C SER A 70 3.09 -28.44 55.83
N VAL A 71 2.01 -28.55 55.07
CA VAL A 71 0.73 -29.07 55.54
C VAL A 71 0.90 -30.53 56.03
N TYR A 72 1.53 -31.37 55.20
CA TYR A 72 1.77 -32.78 55.55
C TYR A 72 2.69 -32.94 56.74
N LYS A 73 3.75 -32.15 56.90
CA LYS A 73 4.70 -32.28 58.02
C LYS A 73 4.11 -31.81 59.34
N ASN A 74 3.19 -30.85 59.31
CA ASN A 74 2.72 -30.16 60.51
C ASN A 74 1.28 -30.52 60.92
N TYR A 75 0.57 -31.45 60.21
CA TYR A 75 -0.82 -31.79 60.56
C TYR A 75 -0.99 -32.28 61.97
N ARG A 76 0.02 -32.96 62.55
CA ARG A 76 0.00 -33.52 63.88
C ARG A 76 -0.23 -32.45 64.96
N TYR A 77 0.22 -31.22 64.76
CA TYR A 77 0.00 -30.16 65.76
C TYR A 77 -1.47 -29.82 66.02
N ILE A 78 -2.36 -30.24 65.15
CA ILE A 78 -3.80 -30.07 65.32
C ILE A 78 -4.47 -31.42 65.70
N THR A 79 -3.95 -32.53 65.21
CA THR A 79 -4.61 -33.83 65.33
C THR A 79 -4.24 -34.57 66.56
N ASP A 80 -3.08 -34.35 67.21
CA ASP A 80 -2.62 -35.06 68.40
C ASP A 80 -3.56 -34.88 69.60
N TYR A 81 -4.34 -33.80 69.68
CA TYR A 81 -5.36 -33.61 70.73
C TYR A 81 -6.66 -34.38 70.49
N SER A 82 -6.93 -34.82 69.24
CA SER A 82 -8.24 -35.42 68.92
C SER A 82 -8.16 -36.84 68.38
N PHE A 83 -6.96 -37.30 67.98
CA PHE A 83 -6.75 -38.59 67.28
C PHE A 83 -5.39 -39.21 67.64
N GLU A 84 -5.17 -39.46 68.96
CA GLU A 84 -3.89 -39.96 69.55
C GLU A 84 -3.32 -41.23 68.88
N ASP A 85 -4.18 -42.13 68.34
CA ASP A 85 -3.79 -43.36 67.71
C ASP A 85 -3.79 -43.40 66.18
N THR A 86 -3.99 -42.29 65.55
CA THR A 86 -4.13 -42.26 64.08
C THR A 86 -2.84 -41.80 63.38
N VAL A 87 -2.15 -42.70 62.67
CA VAL A 87 -0.92 -42.45 61.94
C VAL A 87 -1.23 -42.46 60.43
N MET A 88 -0.86 -41.38 59.76
CA MET A 88 -0.95 -41.29 58.27
C MET A 88 0.38 -41.71 57.63
N TYR A 89 0.29 -42.58 56.66
CA TYR A 89 1.44 -43.00 55.85
C TYR A 89 1.42 -42.29 54.48
N VAL A 90 2.57 -41.75 54.06
CA VAL A 90 2.73 -41.18 52.74
C VAL A 90 2.98 -42.32 51.75
N LEU A 91 2.04 -42.52 50.86
CA LEU A 91 2.16 -43.43 49.73
C LEU A 91 2.95 -42.84 48.55
N ARG A 92 2.79 -41.56 48.33
CA ARG A 92 3.52 -40.84 47.27
C ARG A 92 3.94 -39.48 47.82
N SER A 93 5.23 -39.21 47.81
CA SER A 93 5.77 -37.90 48.21
C SER A 93 5.45 -36.84 47.19
N ALA A 94 5.26 -35.60 47.67
CA ALA A 94 5.17 -34.46 46.80
C ALA A 94 6.47 -34.26 46.00
N THR A 95 6.37 -33.90 44.76
CA THR A 95 7.50 -33.56 43.89
C THR A 95 7.31 -32.16 43.36
N VAL A 96 8.42 -31.47 43.11
CA VAL A 96 8.36 -30.14 42.47
C VAL A 96 7.90 -30.33 41.04
N PRO A 97 6.78 -29.70 40.60
CA PRO A 97 6.34 -29.84 39.22
C PRO A 97 7.29 -29.13 38.25
N PHE A 98 7.59 -29.76 37.13
CA PHE A 98 8.47 -29.18 36.10
C PHE A 98 7.71 -28.32 35.08
N THR A 99 6.40 -28.48 34.97
CA THR A 99 5.54 -27.76 34.04
C THR A 99 4.36 -27.15 34.79
N PRO A 100 3.94 -25.91 34.43
CA PRO A 100 2.74 -25.31 34.99
C PRO A 100 1.48 -25.99 34.45
N ASP A 101 0.47 -26.19 35.33
CA ASP A 101 -0.82 -26.82 34.99
C ASP A 101 -1.64 -25.99 33.98
N ASN A 102 -1.50 -24.71 34.05
CA ASN A 102 -2.22 -23.73 33.17
C ASN A 102 -1.26 -23.00 32.22
N SER A 103 -0.39 -23.72 31.56
CA SER A 103 0.46 -23.16 30.52
C SER A 103 -0.43 -22.48 29.48
N ILE A 104 -0.21 -21.18 29.26
CA ILE A 104 -0.87 -20.46 28.18
C ILE A 104 -0.42 -21.10 26.86
N SER A 105 -1.35 -21.78 26.18
CA SER A 105 -1.07 -22.33 24.86
C SER A 105 -0.87 -21.20 23.87
N PHE A 106 0.38 -20.81 23.68
CA PHE A 106 0.75 -19.77 22.71
C PHE A 106 0.15 -20.06 21.33
N SER A 107 0.17 -21.32 20.91
CA SER A 107 -0.46 -21.76 19.65
C SER A 107 -1.98 -21.54 19.62
N GLY A 108 -2.69 -21.78 20.71
CA GLY A 108 -4.14 -21.56 20.79
C GLY A 108 -4.52 -20.08 20.78
N THR A 109 -3.74 -19.24 21.47
CA THR A 109 -3.95 -17.81 21.51
C THR A 109 -3.68 -17.20 20.13
N VAL A 110 -2.57 -17.54 19.48
CA VAL A 110 -2.22 -17.07 18.14
C VAL A 110 -3.28 -17.45 17.10
N LYS A 111 -3.76 -18.71 17.14
CA LYS A 111 -4.82 -19.18 16.22
C LYS A 111 -6.14 -18.39 16.33
N ARG A 112 -6.43 -17.81 17.48
CA ARG A 112 -7.66 -17.02 17.71
C ARG A 112 -7.46 -15.54 17.45
N THR A 113 -6.32 -14.95 17.84
CA THR A 113 -6.08 -13.51 17.74
C THR A 113 -5.68 -13.06 16.34
N VAL A 114 -4.88 -13.84 15.61
CA VAL A 114 -4.42 -13.46 14.25
C VAL A 114 -5.58 -13.26 13.28
N PRO A 115 -6.60 -14.15 13.16
CA PRO A 115 -7.73 -13.91 12.25
C PRO A 115 -8.52 -12.64 12.60
N VAL A 116 -8.72 -12.37 13.89
CA VAL A 116 -9.48 -11.18 14.35
C VAL A 116 -8.73 -9.90 13.98
N ILE A 117 -7.42 -9.84 14.26
CA ILE A 117 -6.57 -8.70 13.89
C ILE A 117 -6.54 -8.50 12.38
N SER A 118 -6.42 -9.61 11.62
CA SER A 118 -6.41 -9.57 10.15
C SER A 118 -7.74 -9.06 9.58
N ALA A 119 -8.86 -9.50 10.13
CA ALA A 119 -10.19 -9.04 9.74
C ALA A 119 -10.39 -7.55 10.05
N PHE A 120 -9.95 -7.09 11.22
CA PHE A 120 -9.99 -5.68 11.61
C PHE A 120 -9.10 -4.83 10.69
N ALA A 121 -7.88 -5.26 10.41
CA ALA A 121 -6.97 -4.58 9.49
C ALA A 121 -7.56 -4.49 8.07
N LEU A 122 -8.16 -5.58 7.58
CA LEU A 122 -8.85 -5.58 6.28
C LEU A 122 -10.02 -4.58 6.26
N ALA A 123 -10.87 -4.60 7.29
CA ALA A 123 -11.98 -3.68 7.42
C ALA A 123 -11.51 -2.21 7.46
N LEU A 124 -10.42 -1.93 8.17
CA LEU A 124 -9.82 -0.60 8.24
C LEU A 124 -9.27 -0.16 6.86
N ILE A 125 -8.59 -1.05 6.14
CA ILE A 125 -8.09 -0.76 4.79
C ILE A 125 -9.24 -0.46 3.83
N VAL A 126 -10.32 -1.25 3.87
CA VAL A 126 -11.52 -1.02 3.05
C VAL A 126 -12.17 0.32 3.42
N PHE A 127 -12.32 0.60 4.71
CA PHE A 127 -12.88 1.86 5.19
C PHE A 127 -12.07 3.06 4.71
N LEU A 128 -10.74 3.05 4.88
CA LEU A 128 -9.86 4.13 4.41
C LEU A 128 -9.85 4.26 2.88
N SER A 129 -10.01 3.15 2.15
CA SER A 129 -10.10 3.16 0.69
C SER A 129 -11.42 3.77 0.19
N VAL A 130 -12.52 3.53 0.89
CA VAL A 130 -13.83 4.12 0.56
C VAL A 130 -13.86 5.62 0.88
N MET A 131 -13.24 6.01 1.99
CA MET A 131 -13.17 7.42 2.41
C MET A 131 -12.24 8.29 1.57
N ARG A 132 -11.41 7.71 0.70
CA ARG A 132 -10.62 8.48 -0.26
C ARG A 132 -11.54 9.07 -1.33
N ASP A 133 -11.61 10.38 -1.37
CA ASP A 133 -12.36 11.13 -2.40
C ASP A 133 -11.52 11.25 -3.69
N THR A 134 -11.32 10.10 -4.34
CA THR A 134 -10.55 9.97 -5.59
C THR A 134 -11.47 9.60 -6.73
N VAL A 135 -11.08 9.99 -7.95
CA VAL A 135 -11.84 9.68 -9.16
C VAL A 135 -11.65 8.21 -9.54
N LYS A 136 -12.72 7.43 -9.48
CA LYS A 136 -12.70 5.97 -9.72
C LYS A 136 -13.32 5.55 -11.05
N THR A 137 -14.19 6.38 -11.62
CA THR A 137 -14.94 6.07 -12.86
C THR A 137 -14.93 7.25 -13.82
N GLU A 138 -15.15 6.98 -15.11
CA GLU A 138 -15.32 8.04 -16.13
C GLU A 138 -16.52 8.95 -15.84
N ALA A 139 -17.60 8.40 -15.30
CA ALA A 139 -18.77 9.19 -14.90
C ALA A 139 -18.41 10.20 -13.81
N ALA A 140 -17.61 9.78 -12.80
CA ALA A 140 -17.13 10.67 -11.76
C ALA A 140 -16.21 11.79 -12.30
N VAL A 141 -15.40 11.53 -13.33
CA VAL A 141 -14.63 12.58 -14.02
C VAL A 141 -15.55 13.65 -14.58
N LYS A 142 -16.58 13.25 -15.32
CA LYS A 142 -17.54 14.18 -15.94
C LYS A 142 -18.33 14.97 -14.90
N GLU A 143 -18.76 14.32 -13.84
CA GLU A 143 -19.58 14.90 -12.78
C GLU A 143 -18.80 15.88 -11.90
N TYR A 144 -17.62 15.49 -11.42
CA TYR A 144 -16.87 16.29 -10.45
C TYR A 144 -15.90 17.29 -11.06
N LEU A 145 -15.36 16.99 -12.25
CA LEU A 145 -14.38 17.87 -12.89
C LEU A 145 -14.98 18.71 -14.03
N LEU A 146 -16.20 18.41 -14.44
CA LEU A 146 -16.91 19.09 -15.55
C LEU A 146 -16.08 19.15 -16.85
N LEU A 147 -15.22 18.14 -17.06
CA LEU A 147 -14.37 18.04 -18.25
C LEU A 147 -14.86 16.93 -19.19
N ASP A 148 -14.73 17.18 -20.50
CA ASP A 148 -14.91 16.14 -21.50
C ASP A 148 -13.80 15.11 -21.41
N VAL A 149 -14.16 13.81 -21.31
CA VAL A 149 -13.21 12.71 -21.38
C VAL A 149 -12.95 12.37 -22.84
N PHE A 150 -11.71 12.61 -23.31
CA PHE A 150 -11.33 12.32 -24.70
C PHE A 150 -11.25 10.82 -24.96
N ALA A 151 -10.67 10.11 -23.99
CA ALA A 151 -10.64 8.64 -24.00
C ALA A 151 -10.36 8.10 -22.59
N THR A 152 -10.80 6.87 -22.38
CA THR A 152 -10.42 6.03 -21.22
C THR A 152 -9.31 5.08 -21.66
N VAL A 153 -8.13 5.21 -21.05
CA VAL A 153 -6.96 4.39 -21.33
C VAL A 153 -6.85 3.31 -20.26
N TYR A 154 -7.07 2.07 -20.66
CA TYR A 154 -7.04 0.93 -19.75
C TYR A 154 -5.60 0.53 -19.40
N HIS A 155 -5.46 -0.07 -18.21
CA HIS A 155 -4.17 -0.54 -17.72
C HIS A 155 -3.55 -1.57 -18.66
N GLU A 156 -2.36 -1.27 -19.14
CA GLU A 156 -1.59 -2.17 -20.01
C GLU A 156 -0.37 -2.72 -19.30
N ARG A 157 -0.23 -4.05 -19.27
CA ARG A 157 0.87 -4.73 -18.56
C ARG A 157 2.20 -4.48 -19.26
N LYS A 158 3.17 -3.92 -18.53
CA LYS A 158 4.52 -3.62 -19.05
C LYS A 158 5.37 -4.86 -19.34
N ASN A 159 5.12 -5.97 -18.63
CA ASN A 159 5.88 -7.20 -18.73
C ASN A 159 4.93 -8.36 -19.10
N LYS A 160 4.82 -8.70 -20.39
CA LYS A 160 3.90 -9.72 -20.90
C LYS A 160 4.51 -11.13 -20.94
N THR A 161 5.83 -11.28 -20.72
CA THR A 161 6.52 -12.58 -20.74
C THR A 161 7.28 -12.80 -19.43
N LEU A 162 7.35 -14.08 -18.96
CA LEU A 162 8.07 -14.48 -17.74
C LEU A 162 9.54 -14.04 -17.78
N LYS A 163 10.16 -14.10 -18.96
CA LYS A 163 11.55 -13.70 -19.21
C LYS A 163 11.77 -12.18 -19.06
N SER A 164 10.77 -11.37 -19.39
CA SER A 164 10.81 -9.90 -19.21
C SER A 164 10.57 -9.49 -17.76
N PHE A 165 9.76 -10.26 -17.03
CA PHE A 165 9.51 -10.08 -15.61
C PHE A 165 10.78 -10.35 -14.77
N LEU A 166 11.48 -11.47 -15.04
CA LEU A 166 12.74 -11.85 -14.36
C LEU A 166 13.90 -10.87 -14.64
N LYS A 167 13.97 -10.30 -15.86
CA LYS A 167 15.06 -9.35 -16.22
C LYS A 167 14.81 -7.90 -15.82
N ARG A 168 13.70 -7.59 -15.13
CA ARG A 168 13.31 -6.21 -14.70
C ARG A 168 13.55 -5.13 -15.78
N ARG A 169 13.50 -5.47 -17.05
CA ARG A 169 13.52 -4.48 -18.13
C ARG A 169 12.18 -3.75 -18.12
N VAL A 170 12.17 -2.53 -17.64
CA VAL A 170 11.00 -1.64 -17.70
C VAL A 170 10.68 -1.39 -19.16
N LYS A 171 9.89 -2.27 -19.77
CA LYS A 171 9.31 -1.98 -21.08
C LYS A 171 8.27 -0.88 -20.88
N ARG A 172 8.39 0.16 -21.68
CA ARG A 172 7.37 1.20 -21.79
C ARG A 172 6.28 0.70 -22.69
N VAL A 173 5.06 1.17 -22.44
CA VAL A 173 3.93 0.78 -23.28
C VAL A 173 3.91 1.69 -24.50
N PHE A 174 4.11 1.07 -25.66
CA PHE A 174 4.02 1.73 -26.97
C PHE A 174 2.83 1.18 -27.75
N ILE A 175 2.16 2.06 -28.49
CA ILE A 175 1.12 1.62 -29.43
C ILE A 175 1.68 0.80 -30.58
N ASN A 176 2.95 0.99 -30.93
CA ASN A 176 3.65 0.24 -32.00
C ASN A 176 4.16 -1.14 -31.55
N ASP A 177 4.05 -1.51 -30.26
CA ASP A 177 4.42 -2.85 -29.81
C ASP A 177 3.35 -3.85 -30.29
N PRO A 178 3.69 -4.87 -31.09
CA PRO A 178 2.74 -5.88 -31.58
C PRO A 178 1.94 -6.59 -30.48
N LEU A 179 2.45 -6.57 -29.25
CA LEU A 179 1.81 -7.19 -28.09
C LEU A 179 0.84 -6.22 -27.37
N THR A 180 0.70 -4.99 -27.83
CA THR A 180 -0.19 -4.01 -27.19
C THR A 180 -1.65 -4.32 -27.49
N ASN A 181 -2.49 -4.21 -26.47
CA ASN A 181 -3.92 -4.51 -26.57
C ASN A 181 -4.59 -3.52 -27.56
N LYS A 182 -5.47 -4.06 -28.40
CA LYS A 182 -6.23 -3.26 -29.38
C LYS A 182 -7.05 -2.16 -28.70
N ILE A 183 -7.65 -2.42 -27.53
CA ILE A 183 -8.43 -1.42 -26.77
C ILE A 183 -7.54 -0.24 -26.36
N TYR A 184 -6.30 -0.52 -25.97
CA TYR A 184 -5.31 0.53 -25.63
C TYR A 184 -4.99 1.38 -26.87
N ILE A 185 -4.75 0.76 -28.02
CA ILE A 185 -4.49 1.47 -29.30
C ILE A 185 -5.69 2.34 -29.71
N GLU A 186 -6.91 1.80 -29.63
CA GLU A 186 -8.13 2.51 -29.99
C GLU A 186 -8.37 3.76 -29.09
N ALA A 187 -7.97 3.71 -27.83
CA ALA A 187 -8.04 4.88 -26.96
C ALA A 187 -7.19 6.05 -27.53
N PHE A 188 -5.97 5.78 -28.00
CA PHE A 188 -5.12 6.82 -28.59
C PHE A 188 -5.61 7.30 -29.94
N LYS A 189 -6.24 6.44 -30.75
CA LYS A 189 -6.91 6.88 -31.99
C LYS A 189 -8.05 7.85 -31.69
N LYS A 190 -8.87 7.59 -30.66
CA LYS A 190 -9.93 8.53 -30.23
C LYS A 190 -9.36 9.88 -29.82
N ILE A 191 -8.23 9.88 -29.08
CA ILE A 191 -7.55 11.12 -28.69
C ILE A 191 -7.08 11.86 -29.94
N ALA A 192 -6.40 11.18 -30.87
CA ALA A 192 -5.90 11.80 -32.10
C ALA A 192 -7.02 12.43 -32.93
N VAL A 193 -8.13 11.68 -33.17
CA VAL A 193 -9.30 12.20 -33.90
C VAL A 193 -9.86 13.47 -33.24
N LYS A 194 -9.92 13.51 -31.89
CA LYS A 194 -10.41 14.70 -31.18
C LYS A 194 -9.48 15.90 -31.38
N LEU A 195 -8.15 15.69 -31.37
CA LEU A 195 -7.17 16.72 -31.60
C LEU A 195 -7.19 17.23 -33.06
N GLU A 196 -7.33 16.32 -34.03
CA GLU A 196 -7.49 16.68 -35.46
C GLU A 196 -8.75 17.52 -35.65
N PHE A 197 -9.87 17.14 -35.02
CA PHE A 197 -11.09 17.96 -35.07
C PHE A 197 -10.89 19.35 -34.49
N LEU A 198 -10.14 19.49 -33.38
CA LEU A 198 -9.84 20.79 -32.76
C LEU A 198 -8.93 21.66 -33.67
N ARG A 199 -7.94 21.04 -34.34
CA ARG A 199 -7.11 21.72 -35.34
C ARG A 199 -7.95 22.24 -36.51
N ASP A 200 -8.78 21.38 -37.11
CA ASP A 200 -9.53 21.70 -38.31
C ASP A 200 -10.61 22.75 -38.04
N LYS A 201 -11.25 22.71 -36.87
CA LYS A 201 -12.30 23.64 -36.47
C LYS A 201 -11.77 25.01 -36.01
N SER A 202 -10.63 25.00 -35.26
CA SER A 202 -10.19 26.17 -34.50
C SER A 202 -8.71 26.51 -34.71
N ASN A 203 -8.03 25.88 -35.68
CA ASN A 203 -6.60 25.99 -35.96
C ASN A 203 -5.69 25.77 -34.73
N LYS A 204 -6.13 24.97 -33.77
CA LYS A 204 -5.37 24.64 -32.57
C LYS A 204 -4.36 23.55 -32.88
N LYS A 205 -3.08 23.80 -32.62
CA LYS A 205 -1.96 22.90 -32.96
C LYS A 205 -1.08 22.55 -31.80
N VAL A 206 -1.01 23.38 -30.77
CA VAL A 206 -0.11 23.22 -29.62
C VAL A 206 -0.88 22.75 -28.42
N PHE A 207 -0.64 21.52 -28.01
CA PHE A 207 -1.34 20.88 -26.87
C PHE A 207 -0.36 20.49 -25.78
N VAL A 208 -0.67 20.92 -24.56
CA VAL A 208 0.07 20.55 -23.35
C VAL A 208 -0.60 19.34 -22.69
N ILE A 209 0.20 18.33 -22.38
CA ILE A 209 -0.22 17.20 -21.57
C ILE A 209 0.21 17.45 -20.13
N ALA A 210 -0.75 17.65 -19.24
CA ALA A 210 -0.53 17.95 -17.83
C ALA A 210 -1.10 16.84 -16.92
N SER A 211 -0.66 16.81 -15.68
CA SER A 211 -1.23 15.96 -14.64
C SER A 211 -1.10 16.62 -13.27
N THR A 212 -1.93 16.22 -12.31
CA THR A 212 -1.86 16.72 -10.94
C THR A 212 -0.63 16.18 -10.23
N ASN A 213 -0.45 14.86 -10.23
CA ASN A 213 0.61 14.18 -9.48
C ASN A 213 1.63 13.48 -10.40
N GLU A 214 2.77 13.07 -9.81
CA GLU A 214 3.73 12.18 -10.46
C GLU A 214 3.10 10.80 -10.76
N ASN A 215 3.64 10.12 -11.77
CA ASN A 215 3.25 8.75 -12.14
C ASN A 215 1.78 8.57 -12.57
N GLU A 216 1.12 9.63 -13.03
CA GLU A 216 -0.21 9.55 -13.63
C GLU A 216 -0.18 9.12 -15.10
N GLY A 217 1.01 8.99 -15.68
CA GLY A 217 1.21 8.48 -17.04
C GLY A 217 1.30 9.54 -18.12
N LYS A 218 1.45 10.79 -17.75
CA LYS A 218 1.58 11.98 -18.60
C LYS A 218 2.49 11.78 -19.83
N THR A 219 3.78 11.48 -19.60
CA THR A 219 4.75 11.21 -20.68
C THR A 219 4.34 10.06 -21.57
N THR A 220 3.77 8.97 -21.01
CA THR A 220 3.27 7.85 -21.81
C THR A 220 2.13 8.27 -22.72
N VAL A 221 1.21 9.09 -22.20
CA VAL A 221 0.11 9.65 -22.96
C VAL A 221 0.62 10.59 -24.04
N ALA A 222 1.53 11.52 -23.71
CA ALA A 222 2.12 12.47 -24.68
C ALA A 222 2.81 11.73 -25.84
N VAL A 223 3.67 10.76 -25.54
CA VAL A 223 4.40 9.96 -26.54
C VAL A 223 3.44 9.20 -27.45
N ASN A 224 2.49 8.43 -26.87
CA ASN A 224 1.59 7.60 -27.68
C ASN A 224 0.60 8.45 -28.50
N THR A 225 0.15 9.59 -27.98
CA THR A 225 -0.67 10.54 -28.73
C THR A 225 0.10 11.11 -29.93
N ALA A 226 1.36 11.55 -29.70
CA ALA A 226 2.20 12.07 -30.77
C ALA A 226 2.48 11.03 -31.87
N ILE A 227 2.77 9.78 -31.47
CA ILE A 227 2.97 8.68 -32.45
C ILE A 227 1.69 8.42 -33.24
N THR A 228 0.52 8.37 -32.59
CA THR A 228 -0.75 8.13 -33.27
C THR A 228 -1.06 9.23 -34.30
N LEU A 229 -0.85 10.50 -33.94
CA LEU A 229 -1.01 11.62 -34.87
C LEU A 229 -0.05 11.51 -36.05
N THR A 230 1.20 11.08 -35.81
CA THR A 230 2.18 10.84 -36.90
C THR A 230 1.73 9.69 -37.81
N GLN A 231 1.19 8.63 -37.29
CA GLN A 231 0.64 7.50 -38.06
C GLN A 231 -0.56 7.92 -38.92
N ASN A 232 -1.32 8.93 -38.49
CA ASN A 232 -2.40 9.53 -39.29
C ASN A 232 -1.89 10.43 -40.42
N GLY A 233 -0.57 10.53 -40.61
CA GLY A 233 0.04 11.32 -41.69
C GLY A 233 0.33 12.79 -41.32
N ASN A 234 0.19 13.19 -40.07
CA ASN A 234 0.50 14.54 -39.65
C ASN A 234 2.00 14.70 -39.33
N ARG A 235 2.52 15.88 -39.55
CA ARG A 235 3.87 16.30 -39.16
C ARG A 235 3.84 16.73 -37.70
N VAL A 236 4.29 15.90 -36.79
CA VAL A 236 4.16 16.07 -35.34
C VAL A 236 5.50 16.31 -34.68
N LEU A 237 5.55 17.27 -33.74
CA LEU A 237 6.67 17.51 -32.85
C LEU A 237 6.27 17.18 -31.39
N LEU A 238 7.04 16.36 -30.76
CA LEU A 238 6.95 16.08 -29.30
C LEU A 238 8.05 16.88 -28.59
N ILE A 239 7.68 17.72 -27.62
CA ILE A 239 8.62 18.50 -26.82
C ILE A 239 8.58 18.00 -25.37
N ASP A 240 9.75 17.64 -24.81
CA ASP A 240 9.91 17.30 -23.38
C ASP A 240 10.27 18.55 -22.59
N LEU A 241 9.30 19.18 -21.96
CA LEU A 241 9.49 20.31 -21.06
C LEU A 241 9.39 19.90 -19.56
N ASP A 242 9.40 18.62 -19.24
CA ASP A 242 9.73 18.19 -17.88
C ASP A 242 11.24 18.30 -17.66
N LEU A 243 11.72 19.54 -17.55
CA LEU A 243 13.15 19.82 -17.44
C LEU A 243 13.79 19.31 -16.15
N ARG A 244 13.00 18.97 -15.13
CA ARG A 244 13.49 18.44 -13.88
C ARG A 244 13.73 16.94 -13.92
N LYS A 245 12.79 16.19 -14.54
CA LYS A 245 12.87 14.74 -14.69
C LYS A 245 12.61 14.32 -16.13
N PRO A 246 13.45 14.77 -17.11
CA PRO A 246 13.24 14.45 -18.51
C PRO A 246 13.05 12.95 -18.69
N SER A 247 12.03 12.56 -19.44
CA SER A 247 11.65 11.15 -19.53
C SER A 247 11.30 10.67 -20.94
N VAL A 248 11.02 11.57 -21.89
CA VAL A 248 10.73 11.25 -23.28
C VAL A 248 11.89 10.51 -23.94
N TRP A 249 13.16 10.91 -23.69
CA TRP A 249 14.35 10.26 -24.23
C TRP A 249 14.40 8.75 -24.00
N ARG A 250 13.78 8.31 -22.94
CA ARG A 250 13.76 6.88 -22.59
C ARG A 250 12.89 6.06 -23.53
N PHE A 251 11.95 6.69 -24.24
CA PHE A 251 11.09 6.05 -25.22
C PHE A 251 11.81 5.87 -26.56
N PHE A 252 12.80 6.70 -26.84
CA PHE A 252 13.50 6.75 -28.12
C PHE A 252 15.00 6.51 -27.93
N PRO A 253 15.42 5.27 -27.65
CA PRO A 253 16.82 4.93 -27.36
C PRO A 253 17.74 5.08 -28.59
N SER A 254 17.17 5.12 -29.80
CA SER A 254 17.86 5.33 -31.08
C SER A 254 18.36 6.76 -31.25
N ILE A 255 17.77 7.73 -30.53
CA ILE A 255 18.17 9.15 -30.60
C ILE A 255 19.43 9.36 -29.77
N ASP A 256 20.43 9.99 -30.38
CA ASP A 256 21.66 10.34 -29.73
C ASP A 256 21.54 11.63 -28.91
N TYR A 257 21.63 11.51 -27.59
CA TYR A 257 21.67 12.63 -26.63
C TYR A 257 23.05 12.74 -25.97
N SER A 258 24.11 12.38 -26.66
CA SER A 258 25.48 12.47 -26.15
C SER A 258 25.95 13.92 -25.94
N GLU A 259 27.07 14.08 -25.28
CA GLU A 259 27.70 15.38 -25.12
C GLU A 259 28.04 16.01 -26.48
N GLY A 260 27.72 17.30 -26.64
CA GLY A 260 27.91 18.04 -27.89
C GLY A 260 26.66 18.08 -28.80
N LYS A 261 25.63 17.24 -28.54
CA LYS A 261 24.31 17.38 -29.19
C LYS A 261 23.44 18.37 -28.43
N GLN A 262 22.77 19.26 -29.19
CA GLN A 262 21.87 20.24 -28.62
C GLN A 262 20.66 19.55 -27.96
N GLN A 263 20.38 19.88 -26.71
CA GLN A 263 19.21 19.43 -25.98
C GLN A 263 18.28 20.59 -25.66
N ILE A 264 17.02 20.32 -25.37
CA ILE A 264 16.04 21.36 -25.02
C ILE A 264 16.53 22.25 -23.87
N SER A 265 17.25 21.66 -22.89
CA SER A 265 17.87 22.39 -21.78
C SER A 265 18.88 23.46 -22.26
N ASP A 266 19.61 23.17 -23.32
CA ASP A 266 20.63 24.06 -23.86
C ASP A 266 19.95 25.18 -24.67
N ILE A 267 18.88 24.86 -25.42
CA ILE A 267 18.09 25.82 -26.20
C ILE A 267 17.42 26.83 -25.27
N ILE A 268 16.79 26.37 -24.19
CA ILE A 268 16.09 27.27 -23.26
C ILE A 268 17.07 28.18 -22.49
N LYS A 269 18.29 27.70 -22.21
CA LYS A 269 19.35 28.50 -21.58
C LYS A 269 20.07 29.45 -22.52
N SER A 270 20.10 29.13 -23.82
CA SER A 270 20.84 29.93 -24.84
C SER A 270 20.23 31.30 -25.00
N SER A 271 21.06 32.30 -25.32
CA SER A 271 20.62 33.65 -25.69
C SER A 271 20.13 33.79 -27.15
N SER A 272 20.30 32.75 -27.98
CA SER A 272 19.98 32.76 -29.41
C SER A 272 19.22 31.51 -29.84
N LEU A 273 18.12 31.71 -30.57
CA LEU A 273 17.31 30.64 -31.22
C LEU A 273 17.70 30.48 -32.70
N ARG A 274 18.97 30.68 -33.08
CA ARG A 274 19.40 30.66 -34.49
C ARG A 274 19.18 29.32 -35.16
N SER A 275 19.50 28.24 -34.47
CA SER A 275 19.25 26.87 -34.94
C SER A 275 18.71 26.02 -33.78
N VAL A 276 17.69 25.23 -34.07
CA VAL A 276 17.12 24.23 -33.14
C VAL A 276 17.32 22.86 -33.77
N ASP A 277 18.11 22.02 -33.15
CA ASP A 277 18.35 20.68 -33.63
C ASP A 277 17.20 19.75 -33.13
N ILE A 278 16.36 19.34 -34.08
CA ILE A 278 15.19 18.50 -33.82
C ILE A 278 15.53 17.07 -34.27
N ALA A 279 15.46 16.12 -33.37
CA ALA A 279 15.70 14.73 -33.70
C ALA A 279 14.49 14.09 -34.39
N LEU A 280 14.74 13.24 -35.38
CA LEU A 280 13.71 12.42 -36.03
C LEU A 280 13.88 10.96 -35.61
N ASP A 281 12.86 10.40 -35.00
CA ASP A 281 12.79 8.95 -34.79
C ASP A 281 12.35 8.26 -36.08
N LYS A 282 13.25 7.51 -36.69
CA LYS A 282 13.03 6.87 -38.00
C LYS A 282 11.96 5.77 -37.95
N ASP A 283 11.76 5.15 -36.79
CA ASP A 283 10.83 4.03 -36.66
C ASP A 283 9.36 4.53 -36.60
N SER A 284 9.11 5.65 -35.95
CA SER A 284 7.76 6.24 -35.84
C SER A 284 7.51 7.41 -36.79
N GLY A 285 8.55 8.03 -37.37
CA GLY A 285 8.45 9.27 -38.13
C GLY A 285 8.19 10.52 -37.27
N LEU A 286 8.27 10.40 -35.95
CA LEU A 286 8.00 11.47 -34.98
C LEU A 286 9.23 12.39 -34.83
N PHE A 287 9.01 13.69 -34.88
CA PHE A 287 10.02 14.70 -34.53
C PHE A 287 10.03 14.89 -33.00
N ILE A 288 11.24 14.97 -32.42
CA ILE A 288 11.41 15.04 -30.96
C ILE A 288 12.40 16.14 -30.59
N LEU A 289 11.98 16.96 -29.67
CA LEU A 289 12.80 17.99 -29.03
C LEU A 289 12.83 17.70 -27.52
N GLY A 290 13.92 17.09 -27.06
CA GLY A 290 14.05 16.66 -25.67
C GLY A 290 15.49 16.66 -25.18
N GLY A 291 15.75 15.93 -24.11
CA GLY A 291 17.09 15.81 -23.55
C GLY A 291 17.14 14.85 -22.38
N LYS A 292 18.38 14.60 -21.89
CA LYS A 292 18.64 13.80 -20.69
C LYS A 292 19.05 14.67 -19.50
N LYS A 293 19.52 15.89 -19.78
CA LYS A 293 20.03 16.82 -18.76
C LYS A 293 18.87 17.43 -17.98
N SER A 294 18.87 17.26 -16.67
CA SER A 294 17.96 17.98 -15.79
C SER A 294 18.41 19.43 -15.57
N VAL A 295 17.46 20.31 -15.36
CA VAL A 295 17.68 21.74 -15.11
C VAL A 295 17.16 22.08 -13.72
N ALA A 296 18.06 22.49 -12.83
CA ALA A 296 17.65 23.13 -11.59
C ALA A 296 17.07 24.51 -11.90
N HIS A 297 16.05 24.93 -11.12
CA HIS A 297 15.38 26.23 -11.32
C HIS A 297 14.80 26.44 -12.73
N SER A 298 14.16 25.41 -13.29
CA SER A 298 13.57 25.41 -14.63
C SER A 298 12.63 26.57 -14.86
N SER A 299 11.85 26.98 -13.86
CA SER A 299 10.89 28.09 -13.93
C SER A 299 11.52 29.44 -14.36
N GLU A 300 12.76 29.71 -13.94
CA GLU A 300 13.48 30.93 -14.31
C GLU A 300 13.78 31.01 -15.82
N TYR A 301 14.03 29.87 -16.44
CA TYR A 301 14.33 29.76 -17.86
C TYR A 301 13.05 29.71 -18.69
N LEU A 302 12.01 29.05 -18.18
CA LEU A 302 10.71 28.93 -18.85
C LEU A 302 9.93 30.24 -18.84
N SER A 303 10.08 31.08 -17.81
CA SER A 303 9.37 32.36 -17.67
C SER A 303 9.85 33.45 -18.59
N LYS A 304 10.98 33.26 -19.31
CA LYS A 304 11.51 34.23 -20.27
C LYS A 304 10.74 34.15 -21.59
N ASP A 305 10.71 35.23 -22.36
CA ASP A 305 10.01 35.37 -23.65
C ASP A 305 10.47 34.36 -24.73
N ARG A 306 11.46 33.56 -24.44
CA ARG A 306 12.05 32.59 -25.38
C ARG A 306 11.15 31.40 -25.69
N LEU A 307 10.46 30.88 -24.69
CA LEU A 307 9.58 29.72 -24.88
C LEU A 307 8.42 30.07 -25.85
N PRO A 308 7.72 31.20 -25.69
CA PRO A 308 6.72 31.64 -26.67
C PRO A 308 7.28 31.73 -28.09
N HIS A 309 8.40 32.43 -28.29
CA HIS A 309 9.03 32.57 -29.62
C HIS A 309 9.50 31.24 -30.22
N LEU A 310 10.00 30.33 -29.39
CA LEU A 310 10.39 28.99 -29.85
C LEU A 310 9.16 28.21 -30.33
N VAL A 311 8.10 28.17 -29.54
CA VAL A 311 6.88 27.40 -29.85
C VAL A 311 6.20 28.02 -31.09
N GLU A 312 6.08 29.34 -31.20
CA GLU A 312 5.51 30.04 -32.36
C GLU A 312 6.28 29.71 -33.65
N LYS A 313 7.62 29.77 -33.61
CA LYS A 313 8.48 29.41 -34.75
C LYS A 313 8.28 27.95 -35.16
N LEU A 314 8.13 27.05 -34.21
CA LEU A 314 7.93 25.63 -34.48
C LEU A 314 6.51 25.34 -34.97
N ALA A 315 5.49 26.03 -34.45
CA ALA A 315 4.09 25.86 -34.85
C ALA A 315 3.84 26.18 -36.34
N SER A 316 4.69 26.98 -36.96
CA SER A 316 4.64 27.23 -38.41
C SER A 316 5.14 26.05 -39.26
N GLN A 317 5.88 25.11 -38.66
CA GLN A 317 6.55 24.00 -39.37
C GLN A 317 5.88 22.64 -39.13
N PHE A 318 5.01 22.53 -38.14
CA PHE A 318 4.37 21.28 -37.72
C PHE A 318 2.84 21.41 -37.74
N ASP A 319 2.15 20.31 -38.00
CA ASP A 319 0.69 20.24 -37.91
C ASP A 319 0.24 20.13 -36.44
N PHE A 320 1.05 19.48 -35.62
CA PHE A 320 0.84 19.36 -34.15
C PHE A 320 2.14 19.50 -33.37
N ILE A 321 2.05 20.17 -32.25
CA ILE A 321 3.06 20.20 -31.21
C ILE A 321 2.44 19.61 -29.91
N ILE A 322 2.98 18.51 -29.44
CA ILE A 322 2.59 17.89 -28.17
C ILE A 322 3.69 18.19 -27.15
N ILE A 323 3.31 18.77 -26.02
CA ILE A 323 4.26 19.18 -24.98
C ILE A 323 4.04 18.31 -23.72
N ASP A 324 5.06 17.57 -23.32
CA ASP A 324 5.09 16.88 -22.01
C ASP A 324 5.62 17.83 -20.93
N THR A 325 5.00 17.86 -19.76
CA THR A 325 5.32 18.81 -18.69
C THR A 325 5.63 18.12 -17.36
N SER A 326 6.06 18.87 -16.35
CA SER A 326 6.14 18.43 -14.96
C SER A 326 4.74 18.29 -14.32
N PRO A 327 4.58 17.47 -13.27
CA PRO A 327 3.33 17.42 -12.50
C PRO A 327 3.01 18.77 -11.84
N TYR A 328 1.74 19.19 -11.88
CA TYR A 328 1.31 20.49 -11.35
C TYR A 328 1.57 20.62 -9.84
N ALA A 329 1.24 19.59 -9.06
CA ALA A 329 1.37 19.62 -7.59
C ALA A 329 2.79 19.89 -7.07
N LEU A 330 3.80 19.72 -7.93
CA LEU A 330 5.19 19.93 -7.53
C LEU A 330 5.72 21.31 -7.90
N ILE A 331 5.18 21.93 -8.99
CA ILE A 331 5.84 23.10 -9.59
C ILE A 331 4.90 23.87 -10.50
N SER A 332 5.06 25.21 -10.49
CA SER A 332 4.39 26.15 -11.40
C SER A 332 4.85 26.11 -12.87
N ASP A 333 5.82 25.26 -13.23
CA ASP A 333 6.33 25.16 -14.61
C ASP A 333 5.22 24.87 -15.61
N SER A 334 4.26 24.00 -15.23
CA SER A 334 3.11 23.65 -16.07
C SER A 334 2.21 24.85 -16.40
N GLU A 335 2.04 25.80 -15.47
CA GLU A 335 1.29 27.04 -15.75
C GLU A 335 2.01 27.93 -16.75
N ILE A 336 3.34 28.05 -16.63
CA ILE A 336 4.15 28.83 -17.56
C ILE A 336 4.10 28.22 -18.95
N ILE A 337 4.22 26.89 -19.04
CA ILE A 337 4.17 26.16 -20.32
C ILE A 337 2.76 26.22 -20.93
N ALA A 338 1.71 26.18 -20.10
CA ALA A 338 0.34 26.28 -20.58
C ALA A 338 0.09 27.58 -21.38
N LYS A 339 0.72 28.70 -21.00
CA LYS A 339 0.56 29.99 -21.68
C LYS A 339 0.94 29.99 -23.17
N VAL A 340 1.79 29.06 -23.58
CA VAL A 340 2.23 28.93 -24.97
C VAL A 340 1.43 27.91 -25.77
N SER A 341 0.37 27.35 -25.18
CA SER A 341 -0.45 26.33 -25.83
C SER A 341 -1.83 26.81 -26.24
N ASP A 342 -2.41 26.16 -27.22
CA ASP A 342 -3.80 26.35 -27.64
C ASP A 342 -4.80 25.63 -26.72
N GLY A 343 -4.30 24.70 -25.88
CA GLY A 343 -5.10 23.98 -24.91
C GLY A 343 -4.33 22.97 -24.11
N VAL A 344 -4.82 22.73 -22.88
CA VAL A 344 -4.27 21.77 -21.94
C VAL A 344 -5.17 20.54 -21.88
N ILE A 345 -4.58 19.37 -21.92
CA ILE A 345 -5.23 18.07 -21.71
C ILE A 345 -4.75 17.50 -20.39
N LEU A 346 -5.68 17.28 -19.45
CA LEU A 346 -5.35 16.76 -18.14
C LEU A 346 -5.35 15.23 -18.15
N VAL A 347 -4.28 14.61 -17.70
CA VAL A 347 -4.22 13.17 -17.48
C VAL A 347 -4.65 12.88 -16.05
N VAL A 348 -5.76 12.17 -15.88
CA VAL A 348 -6.33 11.78 -14.60
C VAL A 348 -6.18 10.28 -14.45
N LYS A 349 -5.35 9.84 -13.51
CA LYS A 349 -5.17 8.42 -13.22
C LYS A 349 -6.25 7.93 -12.27
N GLN A 350 -6.82 6.75 -12.58
CA GLN A 350 -7.81 6.10 -11.72
C GLN A 350 -7.27 5.94 -10.29
N ASP A 351 -8.10 6.34 -9.31
CA ASP A 351 -7.87 6.17 -7.88
C ASP A 351 -6.51 6.71 -7.37
N ASN A 352 -6.06 7.84 -7.93
CA ASN A 352 -4.77 8.46 -7.59
C ASN A 352 -4.92 9.84 -6.95
N SER A 353 -5.38 10.82 -7.71
CA SER A 353 -5.57 12.19 -7.23
C SER A 353 -6.95 12.40 -6.64
N THR A 354 -7.04 13.21 -5.59
CA THR A 354 -8.33 13.62 -5.01
C THR A 354 -9.06 14.60 -5.93
N VAL A 355 -10.38 14.65 -5.82
CA VAL A 355 -11.24 15.57 -6.60
C VAL A 355 -10.81 17.01 -6.36
N ASP A 356 -10.53 17.41 -5.12
CA ASP A 356 -10.09 18.76 -4.77
C ASP A 356 -8.76 19.11 -5.45
N ALA A 357 -7.76 18.23 -5.37
CA ALA A 357 -6.45 18.48 -6.01
C ALA A 357 -6.56 18.58 -7.54
N LEU A 358 -7.47 17.82 -8.15
CA LEU A 358 -7.76 17.91 -9.58
C LEU A 358 -8.43 19.25 -9.95
N ASN A 359 -9.42 19.68 -9.17
CA ASN A 359 -10.11 20.95 -9.37
C ASN A 359 -9.18 22.15 -9.17
N ASP A 360 -8.28 22.10 -8.18
CA ASP A 360 -7.24 23.12 -7.99
C ASP A 360 -6.31 23.19 -9.20
N THR A 361 -5.88 22.03 -9.72
CA THR A 361 -5.05 21.95 -10.92
C THR A 361 -5.76 22.55 -12.14
N ILE A 362 -7.03 22.18 -12.36
CA ILE A 362 -7.85 22.69 -13.47
C ILE A 362 -8.00 24.20 -13.35
N SER A 363 -8.35 24.70 -12.17
CA SER A 363 -8.56 26.12 -11.90
C SER A 363 -7.30 26.94 -12.14
N SER A 364 -6.15 26.43 -11.76
CA SER A 364 -4.87 27.11 -11.97
C SER A 364 -4.42 27.09 -13.42
N LEU A 365 -4.48 25.94 -14.09
CA LEU A 365 -4.12 25.84 -15.52
C LEU A 365 -5.06 26.65 -16.39
N SER A 366 -6.35 26.72 -16.07
CA SER A 366 -7.36 27.51 -16.82
C SER A 366 -7.10 29.01 -16.79
N ARG A 367 -6.32 29.49 -15.81
CA ARG A 367 -5.85 30.91 -15.83
C ARG A 367 -4.80 31.18 -16.90
N SER A 368 -4.11 30.18 -17.37
CA SER A 368 -3.01 30.26 -18.33
C SER A 368 -3.44 29.85 -19.74
N ALA A 369 -4.21 28.77 -19.87
CA ALA A 369 -4.77 28.28 -21.14
C ALA A 369 -6.03 27.46 -20.90
N PRO A 370 -6.94 27.32 -21.87
CA PRO A 370 -8.15 26.52 -21.70
C PRO A 370 -7.80 25.05 -21.46
N VAL A 371 -8.34 24.46 -20.38
CA VAL A 371 -8.32 23.00 -20.17
C VAL A 371 -9.43 22.41 -21.02
N ILE A 372 -9.06 21.82 -22.17
CA ILE A 372 -9.99 21.41 -23.23
C ILE A 372 -10.62 20.03 -23.02
N GLY A 373 -10.12 19.29 -22.06
CA GLY A 373 -10.61 17.97 -21.71
C GLY A 373 -9.59 17.16 -20.93
N CYS A 374 -9.91 15.90 -20.67
CA CYS A 374 -9.03 15.02 -19.93
C CYS A 374 -8.94 13.63 -20.57
N ILE A 375 -7.91 12.89 -20.15
CA ILE A 375 -7.69 11.47 -20.47
C ILE A 375 -7.75 10.72 -19.15
N PHE A 376 -8.73 9.80 -19.02
CA PHE A 376 -8.86 8.94 -17.86
C PHE A 376 -7.94 7.72 -18.03
N ASN A 377 -6.85 7.68 -17.27
CA ASN A 377 -5.70 6.80 -17.53
C ASN A 377 -5.54 5.69 -16.47
N ASP A 378 -4.87 4.61 -16.87
CA ASP A 378 -4.49 3.46 -16.02
C ASP A 378 -5.70 2.76 -15.38
N VAL A 379 -6.81 2.71 -16.12
CA VAL A 379 -8.08 2.17 -15.63
C VAL A 379 -8.01 0.67 -15.54
N LYS A 380 -8.20 0.15 -14.33
CA LYS A 380 -8.22 -1.29 -14.04
C LYS A 380 -9.67 -1.76 -14.09
N THR A 381 -9.96 -2.69 -14.99
CA THR A 381 -11.24 -3.41 -15.00
C THR A 381 -11.14 -4.64 -14.12
N LEU A 382 -12.18 -4.95 -13.37
CA LEU A 382 -12.30 -6.24 -12.70
C LEU A 382 -12.38 -7.35 -13.76
N PRO A 383 -11.70 -8.50 -13.56
CA PRO A 383 -11.81 -9.64 -14.49
C PRO A 383 -13.29 -10.06 -14.58
N GLY A 384 -13.88 -9.97 -15.77
CA GLY A 384 -15.27 -10.36 -16.02
C GLY A 384 -16.23 -9.24 -16.43
N PHE A 385 -15.85 -7.96 -16.35
CA PHE A 385 -16.69 -6.82 -16.77
C PHE A 385 -16.20 -6.16 -18.08
N ILE A 386 -15.73 -6.96 -19.02
CA ILE A 386 -15.70 -6.54 -20.43
C ILE A 386 -16.96 -7.13 -21.05
N THR A 387 -18.12 -6.60 -20.69
CA THR A 387 -19.32 -6.79 -21.49
C THR A 387 -19.16 -5.87 -22.69
N GLY A 388 -19.03 -6.51 -23.86
CA GLY A 388 -19.26 -5.81 -25.12
C GLY A 388 -20.68 -5.20 -25.13
N GLU A 389 -20.73 -3.92 -25.39
CA GLU A 389 -21.75 -3.19 -26.13
C GLU A 389 -21.01 -2.14 -26.98
#